data_727c2d9ae4587a9abe336326e8a91759
#
_entry.id   727c2d9ae4587a9abe336326e8a91759
#
_cell.length_a   1.000
_cell.length_b   1.000
_cell.length_c   1.000
_cell.angle_alpha   90.00
_cell.angle_beta   90.00
_cell.angle_gamma   90.00
#
_symmetry.space_group_name_H-M   'P 1'
#
loop_
_entity.id
_entity.type
_entity.pdbx_description
1 polymer ?
#
loop_
_entity_poly.entity_id
_entity_poly.type
_entity_poly.pdbx_seq_one_letter_code
_entity_poly.pdbx_strand_id
1 'polypeptide(L)'
;ARSTELLSSEVDHFETLLTDLLEISRFDAGAAELNLDEIDLGQIAAEELRAQGRLADTYGTPLVLDAPEPCVAEVDARRIRRILRNLITNAIEHGEGRTIVVHVRGDDAAVAVAVRDHGVGFSAAQAHQVFNRFWRADPARRRTAGGTGLGLSIAMEDARLHGGWLNAWGRPGQGAQFRLTVPRRAGESVLSSPWPVVPDDAEVPA
;
A
#
# COMPACT_ATOMS: atom_id res chain seq x y z
N ALA A 1 -21.93 -0.71 26.86
CA ALA A 1 -21.77 -0.74 25.38
C ALA A 1 -20.48 -0.01 24.96
N ARG A 2 -20.36 1.31 25.19
CA ARG A 2 -19.22 2.13 24.70
C ARG A 2 -17.85 1.70 25.26
N SER A 3 -17.79 1.27 26.52
CA SER A 3 -16.53 0.79 27.13
C SER A 3 -16.09 -0.59 26.57
N THR A 4 -17.03 -1.45 26.19
CA THR A 4 -16.75 -2.76 25.62
C THR A 4 -16.27 -2.63 24.17
N GLU A 5 -16.83 -1.70 23.42
CA GLU A 5 -16.40 -1.37 22.05
C GLU A 5 -14.99 -0.77 22.02
N LEU A 6 -14.66 0.11 22.96
CA LEU A 6 -13.31 0.66 23.12
C LEU A 6 -12.30 -0.44 23.47
N LEU A 7 -12.62 -1.31 24.41
CA LEU A 7 -11.73 -2.43 24.77
C LEU A 7 -11.51 -3.39 23.61
N SER A 8 -12.56 -3.72 22.83
CA SER A 8 -12.41 -4.56 21.64
C SER A 8 -11.48 -3.91 20.61
N SER A 9 -11.66 -2.63 20.33
CA SER A 9 -10.82 -1.87 19.41
C SER A 9 -9.33 -1.80 19.84
N GLU A 10 -9.05 -1.69 21.15
CA GLU A 10 -7.68 -1.70 21.67
C GLU A 10 -7.05 -3.10 21.59
N VAL A 11 -7.82 -4.17 21.79
CA VAL A 11 -7.36 -5.55 21.63
C VAL A 11 -7.03 -5.83 20.16
N ASP A 12 -7.90 -5.46 19.23
CA ASP A 12 -7.68 -5.62 17.78
C ASP A 12 -6.42 -4.88 17.32
N HIS A 13 -6.21 -3.66 17.85
CA HIS A 13 -5.00 -2.86 17.59
C HIS A 13 -3.73 -3.54 18.13
N PHE A 14 -3.80 -4.10 19.34
CA PHE A 14 -2.68 -4.82 19.93
C PHE A 14 -2.33 -6.11 19.18
N GLU A 15 -3.33 -6.88 18.74
CA GLU A 15 -3.13 -8.08 17.91
C GLU A 15 -2.47 -7.71 16.57
N THR A 16 -2.87 -6.60 15.95
CA THR A 16 -2.25 -6.08 14.73
C THR A 16 -0.78 -5.73 14.96
N LEU A 17 -0.48 -5.00 16.05
CA LEU A 17 0.89 -4.65 16.43
C LEU A 17 1.78 -5.88 16.66
N LEU A 18 1.27 -6.90 17.37
CA LEU A 18 2.01 -8.14 17.61
C LEU A 18 2.31 -8.86 16.30
N THR A 19 1.32 -8.95 15.42
CA THR A 19 1.48 -9.60 14.12
C THR A 19 2.52 -8.86 13.28
N ASP A 20 2.46 -7.54 13.22
CA ASP A 20 3.41 -6.69 12.50
C ASP A 20 4.84 -6.85 13.04
N LEU A 21 5.02 -6.89 14.37
CA LEU A 21 6.33 -7.07 15.01
C LEU A 21 6.91 -8.47 14.74
N LEU A 22 6.08 -9.52 14.75
CA LEU A 22 6.51 -10.88 14.42
C LEU A 22 6.95 -10.97 12.96
N GLU A 23 6.24 -10.32 12.03
CA GLU A 23 6.65 -10.27 10.62
C GLU A 23 7.99 -9.53 10.45
N ILE A 24 8.16 -8.39 11.10
CA ILE A 24 9.44 -7.66 11.07
C ILE A 24 10.58 -8.54 11.62
N SER A 25 10.35 -9.24 12.72
CA SER A 25 11.35 -10.16 13.28
C SER A 25 11.72 -11.29 12.31
N ARG A 26 10.76 -11.81 11.54
CA ARG A 26 11.03 -12.82 10.49
C ARG A 26 11.85 -12.25 9.34
N PHE A 27 11.59 -11.00 8.92
CA PHE A 27 12.41 -10.32 7.90
C PHE A 27 13.83 -10.12 8.40
N ASP A 28 14.00 -9.58 9.62
CA ASP A 28 15.31 -9.31 10.22
C ASP A 28 16.13 -10.60 10.41
N ALA A 29 15.48 -11.73 10.65
CA ALA A 29 16.09 -13.05 10.75
C ALA A 29 16.36 -13.72 9.39
N GLY A 30 15.95 -13.13 8.26
CA GLY A 30 16.05 -13.74 6.94
C GLY A 30 15.23 -15.02 6.77
N ALA A 31 14.22 -15.23 7.63
CA ALA A 31 13.39 -16.44 7.67
C ALA A 31 12.06 -16.28 6.89
N ALA A 32 11.90 -15.17 6.18
CA ALA A 32 10.70 -14.93 5.38
C ALA A 32 10.81 -15.66 4.04
N GLU A 33 9.90 -16.60 3.80
CA GLU A 33 9.78 -17.35 2.54
C GLU A 33 8.57 -16.87 1.75
N LEU A 34 8.61 -17.06 0.41
CA LEU A 34 7.50 -16.79 -0.51
C LEU A 34 6.84 -18.12 -0.92
N ASN A 35 5.51 -18.12 -0.92
CA ASN A 35 4.74 -19.16 -1.60
C ASN A 35 4.25 -18.59 -2.93
N LEU A 36 4.97 -18.90 -4.01
CA LEU A 36 4.79 -18.29 -5.32
C LEU A 36 3.78 -19.08 -6.14
N ASP A 37 2.83 -18.34 -6.73
CA ASP A 37 1.86 -18.82 -7.71
C ASP A 37 1.71 -17.78 -8.84
N GLU A 38 1.26 -18.22 -10.03
CA GLU A 38 0.86 -17.32 -11.12
C GLU A 38 -0.46 -16.62 -10.78
N ILE A 39 -0.40 -15.33 -10.50
CA ILE A 39 -1.53 -14.55 -9.99
C ILE A 39 -1.73 -13.30 -10.84
N ASP A 40 -3.00 -13.03 -11.20
CA ASP A 40 -3.38 -11.75 -11.79
C ASP A 40 -3.52 -10.68 -10.69
N LEU A 41 -2.64 -9.68 -10.73
CA LEU A 41 -2.63 -8.58 -9.75
C LEU A 41 -3.87 -7.68 -9.89
N GLY A 42 -4.50 -7.61 -11.05
CA GLY A 42 -5.76 -6.92 -11.26
C GLY A 42 -6.90 -7.56 -10.46
N GLN A 43 -6.95 -8.89 -10.40
CA GLN A 43 -7.92 -9.60 -9.58
C GLN A 43 -7.70 -9.36 -8.08
N ILE A 44 -6.44 -9.44 -7.61
CA ILE A 44 -6.15 -9.14 -6.20
C ILE A 44 -6.55 -7.70 -5.87
N ALA A 45 -6.24 -6.74 -6.73
CA ALA A 45 -6.61 -5.34 -6.52
C ALA A 45 -8.14 -5.17 -6.42
N ALA A 46 -8.91 -5.82 -7.30
CA ALA A 46 -10.37 -5.81 -7.25
C ALA A 46 -10.92 -6.40 -5.94
N GLU A 47 -10.33 -7.48 -5.45
CA GLU A 47 -10.74 -8.12 -4.21
C GLU A 47 -10.42 -7.25 -2.97
N GLU A 48 -9.23 -6.64 -2.93
CA GLU A 48 -8.85 -5.74 -1.84
C GLU A 48 -9.70 -4.46 -1.83
N LEU A 49 -10.01 -3.86 -2.98
CA LEU A 49 -10.92 -2.71 -3.06
C LEU A 49 -12.31 -3.06 -2.51
N ARG A 50 -12.85 -4.24 -2.85
CA ARG A 50 -14.12 -4.70 -2.28
C ARG A 50 -14.03 -4.94 -0.77
N ALA A 51 -12.94 -5.51 -0.28
CA ALA A 51 -12.71 -5.75 1.14
C ALA A 51 -12.65 -4.44 1.95
N GLN A 52 -12.07 -3.38 1.36
CA GLN A 52 -11.97 -2.05 1.99
C GLN A 52 -13.22 -1.17 1.78
N GLY A 53 -14.23 -1.64 1.09
CA GLY A 53 -15.44 -0.86 0.77
C GLY A 53 -16.12 -0.24 2.00
N ARG A 54 -16.28 -1.00 3.10
CA ARG A 54 -16.89 -0.48 4.35
C ARG A 54 -16.08 0.66 4.98
N LEU A 55 -14.76 0.53 4.95
CA LEU A 55 -13.87 1.59 5.44
C LEU A 55 -14.01 2.82 4.55
N ALA A 56 -13.95 2.64 3.24
CA ALA A 56 -14.12 3.72 2.26
C ALA A 56 -15.47 4.44 2.42
N ASP A 57 -16.57 3.70 2.61
CA ASP A 57 -17.90 4.26 2.88
C ASP A 57 -17.91 5.15 4.13
N THR A 58 -17.21 4.73 5.20
CA THR A 58 -17.11 5.51 6.45
C THR A 58 -16.41 6.85 6.23
N TYR A 59 -15.45 6.91 5.32
CA TYR A 59 -14.72 8.12 4.94
C TYR A 59 -15.35 8.87 3.76
N GLY A 60 -16.42 8.33 3.16
CA GLY A 60 -17.06 8.91 1.96
C GLY A 60 -16.16 8.88 0.73
N THR A 61 -15.25 7.90 0.63
CA THR A 61 -14.19 7.82 -0.37
C THR A 61 -14.58 6.85 -1.50
N PRO A 62 -14.80 7.31 -2.73
CA PRO A 62 -15.00 6.41 -3.87
C PRO A 62 -13.72 5.65 -4.21
N LEU A 63 -13.84 4.33 -4.47
CA LEU A 63 -12.74 3.46 -4.89
C LEU A 63 -12.92 3.07 -6.36
N VAL A 64 -11.90 3.26 -7.18
CA VAL A 64 -11.90 2.97 -8.61
C VAL A 64 -10.74 2.05 -8.96
N LEU A 65 -11.01 1.01 -9.75
CA LEU A 65 -9.99 0.15 -10.35
C LEU A 65 -9.82 0.50 -11.82
N ASP A 66 -8.58 0.74 -12.22
CA ASP A 66 -8.16 0.91 -13.61
C ASP A 66 -7.14 -0.19 -13.97
N ALA A 67 -7.65 -1.33 -14.42
CA ALA A 67 -6.91 -2.51 -14.81
C ALA A 67 -7.48 -3.02 -16.15
N PRO A 68 -7.09 -2.41 -17.30
CA PRO A 68 -7.69 -2.71 -18.59
C PRO A 68 -7.35 -4.11 -19.11
N GLU A 69 -6.23 -4.69 -18.67
CA GLU A 69 -5.72 -5.99 -19.12
C GLU A 69 -5.27 -6.84 -17.93
N PRO A 70 -5.34 -8.18 -18.03
CA PRO A 70 -4.79 -9.07 -17.01
C PRO A 70 -3.28 -8.88 -16.87
N CYS A 71 -2.82 -8.75 -15.62
CA CYS A 71 -1.41 -8.54 -15.27
C CYS A 71 -0.92 -9.67 -14.37
N VAL A 72 -0.54 -10.81 -14.99
CA VAL A 72 -0.10 -12.02 -14.28
C VAL A 72 1.37 -11.92 -13.93
N ALA A 73 1.71 -12.32 -12.69
CA ALA A 73 3.07 -12.47 -12.20
C ALA A 73 3.18 -13.64 -11.21
N GLU A 74 4.38 -14.21 -11.06
CA GLU A 74 4.72 -15.22 -10.06
C GLU A 74 4.96 -14.54 -8.71
N VAL A 75 3.95 -14.57 -7.82
CA VAL A 75 3.96 -13.84 -6.55
C VAL A 75 3.30 -14.63 -5.42
N ASP A 76 3.61 -14.27 -4.18
CA ASP A 76 2.85 -14.71 -2.99
C ASP A 76 1.60 -13.84 -2.84
N ALA A 77 0.45 -14.42 -3.17
CA ALA A 77 -0.84 -13.72 -3.15
C ALA A 77 -1.15 -13.11 -1.77
N ARG A 78 -0.79 -13.78 -0.67
CA ARG A 78 -1.05 -13.28 0.69
C ARG A 78 -0.25 -12.02 0.97
N ARG A 79 1.02 -11.97 0.53
CA ARG A 79 1.90 -10.81 0.73
C ARG A 79 1.50 -9.65 -0.18
N ILE A 80 1.14 -9.93 -1.44
CA ILE A 80 0.61 -8.88 -2.34
C ILE A 80 -0.69 -8.28 -1.78
N ARG A 81 -1.64 -9.09 -1.29
CA ARG A 81 -2.85 -8.60 -0.61
C ARG A 81 -2.51 -7.70 0.57
N ARG A 82 -1.51 -8.07 1.38
CA ARG A 82 -1.05 -7.26 2.52
C ARG A 82 -0.49 -5.91 2.07
N ILE A 83 0.34 -5.90 1.01
CA ILE A 83 0.85 -4.65 0.42
C ILE A 83 -0.33 -3.77 0.00
N LEU A 84 -1.24 -4.28 -0.84
CA LEU A 84 -2.35 -3.49 -1.37
C LEU A 84 -3.28 -2.99 -0.27
N ARG A 85 -3.58 -3.81 0.73
CA ARG A 85 -4.36 -3.40 1.90
C ARG A 85 -3.72 -2.20 2.59
N ASN A 86 -2.42 -2.27 2.88
CA ASN A 86 -1.70 -1.17 3.53
C ASN A 86 -1.73 0.11 2.69
N LEU A 87 -1.56 0.01 1.37
CA LEU A 87 -1.60 1.17 0.48
C LEU A 87 -3.01 1.76 0.38
N ILE A 88 -4.04 0.92 0.20
CA ILE A 88 -5.44 1.37 0.04
C ILE A 88 -5.96 1.96 1.36
N THR A 89 -5.70 1.30 2.50
CA THR A 89 -6.10 1.82 3.81
C THR A 89 -5.46 3.18 4.07
N ASN A 90 -4.15 3.30 3.80
CA ASN A 90 -3.44 4.57 3.95
C ASN A 90 -4.03 5.67 3.04
N ALA A 91 -4.36 5.34 1.80
CA ALA A 91 -5.02 6.27 0.87
C ALA A 91 -6.41 6.69 1.38
N ILE A 92 -7.22 5.79 1.95
CA ILE A 92 -8.53 6.10 2.53
C ILE A 92 -8.39 7.05 3.73
N GLU A 93 -7.46 6.76 4.66
CA GLU A 93 -7.25 7.54 5.89
C GLU A 93 -6.72 8.96 5.61
N HIS A 94 -5.96 9.14 4.53
CA HIS A 94 -5.31 10.41 4.18
C HIS A 94 -5.90 11.10 2.95
N GLY A 95 -6.85 10.44 2.24
CA GLY A 95 -7.43 10.89 0.98
C GLY A 95 -8.53 11.96 1.10
N GLU A 96 -8.91 12.36 2.32
CA GLU A 96 -9.92 13.41 2.59
C GLU A 96 -11.27 13.17 1.90
N GLY A 97 -11.71 11.91 1.78
CA GLY A 97 -12.97 11.54 1.13
C GLY A 97 -12.96 11.67 -0.40
N ARG A 98 -11.81 11.97 -1.01
CA ARG A 98 -11.68 12.09 -2.47
C ARG A 98 -11.45 10.72 -3.11
N THR A 99 -11.75 10.61 -4.40
CA THR A 99 -11.60 9.36 -5.16
C THR A 99 -10.18 8.81 -5.07
N ILE A 100 -10.09 7.51 -4.79
CA ILE A 100 -8.85 6.73 -4.86
C ILE A 100 -8.91 5.89 -6.13
N VAL A 101 -7.83 5.92 -6.92
CA VAL A 101 -7.70 5.10 -8.12
C VAL A 101 -6.56 4.12 -7.94
N VAL A 102 -6.85 2.83 -8.19
CA VAL A 102 -5.83 1.77 -8.25
C VAL A 102 -5.58 1.42 -9.71
N HIS A 103 -4.39 1.74 -10.19
CA HIS A 103 -3.94 1.41 -11.54
C HIS A 103 -3.15 0.11 -11.53
N VAL A 104 -3.42 -0.79 -12.49
CA VAL A 104 -2.62 -2.00 -12.70
C VAL A 104 -2.15 -2.04 -14.15
N ARG A 105 -0.85 -2.12 -14.36
CA ARG A 105 -0.21 -2.17 -15.69
C ARG A 105 0.92 -3.17 -15.69
N GLY A 106 1.16 -3.77 -16.85
CA GLY A 106 2.26 -4.69 -17.03
C GLY A 106 2.96 -4.49 -18.38
N ASP A 107 4.24 -4.80 -18.43
CA ASP A 107 5.02 -5.02 -19.65
C ASP A 107 5.56 -6.46 -19.67
N ASP A 108 6.46 -6.78 -20.56
CA ASP A 108 7.01 -8.14 -20.68
C ASP A 108 7.84 -8.57 -19.46
N ALA A 109 8.39 -7.63 -18.70
CA ALA A 109 9.31 -7.87 -17.59
C ALA A 109 8.67 -7.73 -16.20
N ALA A 110 7.70 -6.82 -16.04
CA ALA A 110 7.20 -6.41 -14.74
C ALA A 110 5.68 -6.14 -14.74
N VAL A 111 5.13 -6.15 -13.52
CA VAL A 111 3.79 -5.63 -13.22
C VAL A 111 3.91 -4.52 -12.18
N ALA A 112 3.20 -3.41 -12.41
CA ALA A 112 3.06 -2.31 -11.48
C ALA A 112 1.62 -2.18 -10.99
N VAL A 113 1.47 -1.92 -9.68
CA VAL A 113 0.21 -1.52 -9.07
C VAL A 113 0.42 -0.18 -8.38
N ALA A 114 -0.31 0.86 -8.80
CA ALA A 114 -0.22 2.18 -8.22
C ALA A 114 -1.54 2.56 -7.54
N VAL A 115 -1.46 3.04 -6.30
CA VAL A 115 -2.59 3.55 -5.53
C VAL A 115 -2.45 5.06 -5.45
N ARG A 116 -3.36 5.79 -6.09
CA ARG A 116 -3.40 7.26 -6.19
C ARG A 116 -4.53 7.81 -5.30
N ASP A 117 -4.19 8.67 -4.35
CA ASP A 117 -5.12 9.48 -3.58
C ASP A 117 -4.91 10.98 -3.87
N HIS A 118 -5.92 11.79 -3.60
CA HIS A 118 -5.91 13.24 -3.83
C HIS A 118 -6.01 14.03 -2.50
N GLY A 119 -5.58 13.43 -1.40
CA GLY A 119 -5.71 13.97 -0.05
C GLY A 119 -4.61 14.95 0.35
N VAL A 120 -4.21 14.88 1.61
CA VAL A 120 -3.26 15.83 2.22
C VAL A 120 -1.87 15.81 1.56
N GLY A 121 -1.45 14.66 1.04
CA GLY A 121 -0.11 14.46 0.50
C GLY A 121 1.01 14.62 1.54
N PHE A 122 2.24 14.67 1.04
CA PHE A 122 3.46 14.88 1.83
C PHE A 122 4.55 15.53 1.01
N SER A 123 5.56 16.13 1.65
CA SER A 123 6.68 16.79 0.96
C SER A 123 7.65 15.77 0.36
N ALA A 124 8.43 16.20 -0.65
CA ALA A 124 9.48 15.36 -1.25
C ALA A 124 10.52 14.87 -0.23
N ALA A 125 10.81 15.65 0.80
CA ALA A 125 11.70 15.25 1.90
C ALA A 125 11.11 14.09 2.73
N GLN A 126 9.79 14.03 2.86
CA GLN A 126 9.10 12.96 3.58
C GLN A 126 8.95 11.68 2.74
N ALA A 127 9.01 11.77 1.39
CA ALA A 127 8.85 10.62 0.50
C ALA A 127 9.82 9.45 0.80
N HIS A 128 11.04 9.75 1.25
CA HIS A 128 12.01 8.74 1.68
C HIS A 128 11.75 8.21 3.09
N GLN A 129 10.99 8.94 3.91
CA GLN A 129 10.75 8.61 5.31
C GLN A 129 9.45 7.82 5.52
N VAL A 130 8.48 7.90 4.58
CA VAL A 130 7.16 7.24 4.71
C VAL A 130 7.26 5.73 4.88
N PHE A 131 8.36 5.11 4.44
CA PHE A 131 8.62 3.68 4.59
C PHE A 131 9.40 3.30 5.86
N ASN A 132 9.82 4.29 6.66
CA ASN A 132 10.54 4.01 7.90
C ASN A 132 9.57 3.43 8.94
N ARG A 133 10.05 2.48 9.73
CA ARG A 133 9.29 1.88 10.84
C ARG A 133 8.85 2.98 11.82
N PHE A 134 7.57 2.94 12.21
CA PHE A 134 6.94 3.90 13.16
C PHE A 134 6.87 5.36 12.66
N TRP A 135 7.20 5.62 11.41
CA TRP A 135 7.11 6.96 10.86
C TRP A 135 5.66 7.41 10.67
N ARG A 136 5.39 8.68 10.96
CA ARG A 136 4.08 9.33 10.78
C ARG A 136 4.29 10.79 10.44
N ALA A 137 3.52 11.30 9.47
CA ALA A 137 3.60 12.70 9.03
C ALA A 137 3.19 13.69 10.12
N ASP A 138 2.20 13.34 10.97
CA ASP A 138 1.70 14.15 12.09
C ASP A 138 1.63 13.34 13.39
N PRO A 139 2.55 13.59 14.33
CA PRO A 139 2.52 12.94 15.65
C PRO A 139 1.29 13.30 16.51
N ALA A 140 0.60 14.40 16.22
CA ALA A 140 -0.56 14.84 17.00
C ALA A 140 -1.85 14.04 16.69
N ARG A 141 -1.95 13.43 15.53
CA ARG A 141 -3.06 12.55 15.12
C ARG A 141 -3.05 11.17 15.79
N ARG A 142 -2.26 10.96 16.83
CA ARG A 142 -2.12 9.66 17.53
C ARG A 142 -3.42 9.07 18.06
N ARG A 143 -4.47 9.86 18.29
CA ARG A 143 -5.70 9.41 18.98
C ARG A 143 -6.88 9.08 18.09
N THR A 144 -6.82 9.36 16.79
CA THR A 144 -7.98 9.22 15.90
C THR A 144 -7.74 8.27 14.71
N ALA A 145 -6.49 8.04 14.30
CA ALA A 145 -6.16 7.09 13.24
C ALA A 145 -5.29 5.97 13.85
N GLY A 146 -5.88 4.81 14.05
CA GLY A 146 -5.30 3.66 14.78
C GLY A 146 -4.12 2.94 14.08
N GLY A 147 -3.40 3.58 13.16
CA GLY A 147 -2.30 2.92 12.43
C GLY A 147 -1.04 2.73 13.26
N THR A 148 -0.40 1.55 13.16
CA THR A 148 0.83 1.17 13.87
C THR A 148 2.07 1.93 13.41
N GLY A 149 2.04 2.51 12.20
CA GLY A 149 3.20 3.08 11.52
C GLY A 149 4.16 2.02 10.98
N LEU A 150 3.74 0.75 10.94
CA LEU A 150 4.53 -0.37 10.44
C LEU A 150 4.07 -0.86 9.05
N GLY A 151 2.83 -0.60 8.67
CA GLY A 151 2.23 -1.14 7.44
C GLY A 151 3.04 -0.85 6.17
N LEU A 152 3.49 0.40 5.96
CA LEU A 152 4.29 0.76 4.78
C LEU A 152 5.69 0.14 4.81
N SER A 153 6.31 0.01 5.98
CA SER A 153 7.63 -0.65 6.12
C SER A 153 7.53 -2.15 5.84
N ILE A 154 6.46 -2.81 6.30
CA ILE A 154 6.19 -4.22 5.99
C ILE A 154 5.90 -4.39 4.49
N ALA A 155 5.11 -3.50 3.89
CA ALA A 155 4.84 -3.51 2.46
C ALA A 155 6.14 -3.36 1.62
N MET A 156 7.09 -2.54 2.06
CA MET A 156 8.40 -2.40 1.44
C MET A 156 9.21 -3.70 1.50
N GLU A 157 9.25 -4.36 2.68
CA GLU A 157 9.97 -5.63 2.82
C GLU A 157 9.32 -6.75 1.99
N ASP A 158 7.98 -6.81 1.94
CA ASP A 158 7.28 -7.74 1.06
C ASP A 158 7.58 -7.51 -0.42
N ALA A 159 7.65 -6.25 -0.86
CA ALA A 159 8.03 -5.93 -2.23
C ALA A 159 9.46 -6.39 -2.55
N ARG A 160 10.40 -6.16 -1.61
CA ARG A 160 11.81 -6.60 -1.75
C ARG A 160 11.95 -8.12 -1.83
N LEU A 161 11.19 -8.86 -1.02
CA LEU A 161 11.20 -10.33 -1.09
C LEU A 161 10.81 -10.85 -2.48
N HIS A 162 9.89 -10.15 -3.17
CA HIS A 162 9.50 -10.48 -4.55
C HIS A 162 10.53 -10.04 -5.61
N GLY A 163 11.69 -9.49 -5.21
CA GLY A 163 12.65 -8.91 -6.16
C GLY A 163 12.20 -7.58 -6.77
N GLY A 164 11.13 -7.00 -6.20
CA GLY A 164 10.54 -5.75 -6.62
C GLY A 164 10.86 -4.58 -5.70
N TRP A 165 10.11 -3.50 -5.83
CA TRP A 165 10.23 -2.31 -4.98
C TRP A 165 8.92 -1.57 -4.80
N LEU A 166 8.88 -0.71 -3.79
CA LEU A 166 7.79 0.21 -3.50
C LEU A 166 8.32 1.64 -3.55
N ASN A 167 7.68 2.49 -4.34
CA ASN A 167 8.00 3.92 -4.44
C ASN A 167 6.82 4.77 -3.99
N ALA A 168 7.10 6.00 -3.61
CA ALA A 168 6.10 6.98 -3.25
C ALA A 168 6.38 8.32 -3.91
N TRP A 169 5.32 8.97 -4.37
CA TRP A 169 5.26 10.37 -4.75
C TRP A 169 4.19 11.04 -3.89
N GLY A 170 4.44 12.28 -3.49
CA GLY A 170 3.45 13.09 -2.79
C GLY A 170 3.75 14.58 -2.91
N ARG A 171 2.70 15.38 -2.83
CA ARG A 171 2.76 16.84 -2.68
C ARG A 171 1.71 17.32 -1.72
N PRO A 172 2.03 18.26 -0.81
CA PRO A 172 1.05 18.86 0.08
C PRO A 172 -0.15 19.41 -0.69
N GLY A 173 -1.35 18.95 -0.34
CA GLY A 173 -2.61 19.35 -0.96
C GLY A 173 -2.92 18.73 -2.32
N GLN A 174 -2.01 17.96 -2.91
CA GLN A 174 -2.21 17.26 -4.18
C GLN A 174 -2.31 15.72 -4.00
N GLY A 175 -2.24 15.24 -2.76
CA GLY A 175 -2.30 13.83 -2.44
C GLY A 175 -1.00 13.08 -2.62
N ALA A 176 -1.10 11.75 -2.72
CA ALA A 176 0.03 10.85 -2.87
C ALA A 176 -0.24 9.74 -3.90
N GLN A 177 0.83 9.16 -4.42
CA GLN A 177 0.80 7.92 -5.18
C GLN A 177 1.86 6.97 -4.66
N PHE A 178 1.43 5.77 -4.28
CA PHE A 178 2.31 4.65 -3.92
C PHE A 178 2.29 3.63 -5.04
N ARG A 179 3.47 3.19 -5.49
CA ARG A 179 3.60 2.27 -6.60
C ARG A 179 4.45 1.06 -6.22
N LEU A 180 3.81 -0.11 -6.21
CA LEU A 180 4.46 -1.41 -6.19
C LEU A 180 4.91 -1.77 -7.62
N THR A 181 6.12 -2.31 -7.77
CA THR A 181 6.58 -2.96 -9.00
C THR A 181 7.19 -4.30 -8.64
N VAL A 182 6.76 -5.37 -9.30
CA VAL A 182 7.28 -6.73 -9.12
C VAL A 182 7.65 -7.34 -10.47
N PRO A 183 8.66 -8.22 -10.55
CA PRO A 183 8.95 -8.98 -11.77
C PRO A 183 7.77 -9.89 -12.13
N ARG A 184 7.59 -10.18 -13.42
CA ARG A 184 6.60 -11.19 -13.84
C ARG A 184 7.00 -12.60 -13.42
N ARG A 185 8.31 -12.88 -13.38
CA ARG A 185 8.83 -14.18 -12.98
C ARG A 185 9.74 -14.04 -11.76
N ALA A 186 9.57 -14.95 -10.83
CA ALA A 186 10.37 -14.97 -9.63
C ALA A 186 11.86 -15.13 -9.94
N GLY A 187 12.70 -14.36 -9.24
CA GLY A 187 14.15 -14.36 -9.43
C GLY A 187 14.66 -13.52 -10.60
N GLU A 188 13.79 -12.97 -11.44
CA GLU A 188 14.19 -12.02 -12.48
C GLU A 188 14.41 -10.62 -11.88
N SER A 189 15.30 -9.85 -12.51
CA SER A 189 15.56 -8.46 -12.12
C SER A 189 14.69 -7.51 -12.93
N VAL A 190 14.03 -6.58 -12.25
CA VAL A 190 13.27 -5.51 -12.88
C VAL A 190 14.14 -4.26 -12.99
N LEU A 191 14.27 -3.67 -14.17
CA LEU A 191 15.06 -2.46 -14.41
C LEU A 191 14.22 -1.19 -14.47
N SER A 192 12.93 -1.33 -14.85
CA SER A 192 11.99 -0.22 -15.00
C SER A 192 10.59 -0.65 -14.55
N SER A 193 9.72 0.31 -14.33
CA SER A 193 8.32 0.04 -14.00
C SER A 193 7.42 0.39 -15.18
N PRO A 194 6.41 -0.43 -15.50
CA PRO A 194 5.43 -0.14 -16.55
C PRO A 194 4.46 1.01 -16.21
N TRP A 195 4.58 1.61 -15.04
CA TRP A 195 3.78 2.75 -14.60
C TRP A 195 4.65 3.84 -13.98
N PRO A 196 4.43 5.16 -14.25
CA PRO A 196 5.21 6.23 -13.63
C PRO A 196 4.92 6.34 -12.13
N VAL A 197 5.91 6.80 -11.35
CA VAL A 197 5.70 7.10 -9.92
C VAL A 197 5.08 8.48 -9.70
N VAL A 198 5.38 9.44 -10.59
CA VAL A 198 4.73 10.75 -10.63
C VAL A 198 3.43 10.58 -11.41
N PRO A 199 2.26 10.87 -10.82
CA PRO A 199 1.00 10.72 -11.53
C PRO A 199 0.84 11.76 -12.64
N ASP A 200 0.11 11.39 -13.71
CA ASP A 200 -0.11 12.26 -14.87
C ASP A 200 -0.94 13.51 -14.53
N ASP A 201 -1.74 13.45 -13.46
CA ASP A 201 -2.56 14.54 -12.94
C ASP A 201 -1.81 15.45 -11.94
N ALA A 202 -0.51 15.20 -11.71
CA ALA A 202 0.30 16.05 -10.85
C ALA A 202 0.52 17.42 -11.52
N GLU A 203 0.11 18.49 -10.82
CA GLU A 203 0.40 19.86 -11.29
C GLU A 203 1.92 20.07 -11.37
N VAL A 204 2.40 20.52 -12.52
CA VAL A 204 3.81 20.90 -12.69
C VAL A 204 3.98 22.26 -12.00
N PRO A 205 5.01 22.46 -11.13
CA PRO A 205 5.30 23.78 -10.60
C PRO A 205 5.61 24.74 -11.74
N ALA A 206 4.95 25.90 -11.72
CA ALA A 206 5.26 27.00 -12.63
C ALA A 206 6.69 27.53 -12.39
#